data_437f327305e0039e81387f0860830838
#
_entry.id   437f327305e0039e81387f0860830838
#
_cell.length_a   1.000
_cell.length_b   1.000
_cell.length_c   1.000
_cell.angle_alpha   90.00
_cell.angle_beta   90.00
_cell.angle_gamma   90.00
#
_symmetry.space_group_name_H-M   'P 1'
#
loop_
_entity.id
_entity.type
_entity.pdbx_description
1 polymer ?
#
loop_
_entity_poly.entity_id
_entity_poly.type
_entity_poly.pdbx_seq_one_letter_code
_entity_poly.pdbx_strand_id
1 'polypeptide(L)'
;GDFVVIQFGHNDQKHPHLQAYNGYPENLRRFIAEIRAKKALPILATPIARNVWTEQNGKLTYNDLLHDHAQACIALGKELNVPVLDLHQAAMDEIIRLGRDASKIYYHQGDWTHTNDYGAVRAAGYAADELRSLGEAFPDYLPLIQTVSASSEPWKPEAALLLEKPARLAGVKDPNGTEEETAAQDHQAEKDGGDALARLLAAVQSACGQSV
;
A
#
# COMPACT_ATOMS: atom_id res chain seq x y z
N GLY A 1 -6.27 23.15 -0.44
CA GLY A 1 -7.00 21.89 -0.55
C GLY A 1 -6.21 20.73 0.04
N ASP A 2 -6.91 19.81 0.66
CA ASP A 2 -6.30 18.61 1.22
C ASP A 2 -6.02 17.61 0.10
N PHE A 3 -5.01 16.76 0.29
CA PHE A 3 -4.76 15.60 -0.55
C PHE A 3 -5.33 14.37 0.15
N VAL A 4 -6.05 13.52 -0.60
CA VAL A 4 -6.67 12.31 -0.07
C VAL A 4 -6.20 11.11 -0.86
N VAL A 5 -5.40 10.24 -0.23
CA VAL A 5 -4.94 8.98 -0.82
C VAL A 5 -5.98 7.89 -0.55
N ILE A 6 -6.36 7.17 -1.60
CA ILE A 6 -7.34 6.09 -1.57
C ILE A 6 -6.65 4.79 -1.97
N GLN A 7 -6.60 3.81 -1.07
CA GLN A 7 -6.09 2.47 -1.36
C GLN A 7 -7.10 1.41 -0.88
N PHE A 8 -7.63 0.62 -1.80
CA PHE A 8 -8.52 -0.52 -1.55
C PHE A 8 -8.16 -1.67 -2.51
N GLY A 9 -8.77 -2.83 -2.35
CA GLY A 9 -8.61 -3.98 -3.24
C GLY A 9 -8.41 -5.31 -2.53
N HIS A 10 -7.68 -5.33 -1.39
CA HIS A 10 -7.33 -6.56 -0.68
C HIS A 10 -8.54 -7.34 -0.18
N ASN A 11 -9.53 -6.64 0.37
CA ASN A 11 -10.76 -7.25 0.83
C ASN A 11 -11.83 -7.27 -0.27
N ASP A 12 -11.83 -6.28 -1.16
CA ASP A 12 -12.77 -6.19 -2.28
C ASP A 12 -12.75 -7.47 -3.13
N GLN A 13 -11.58 -8.03 -3.42
CA GLN A 13 -11.44 -9.27 -4.19
C GLN A 13 -12.15 -10.48 -3.56
N LYS A 14 -12.43 -10.47 -2.24
CA LYS A 14 -13.13 -11.54 -1.54
C LYS A 14 -14.64 -11.47 -1.74
N HIS A 15 -15.16 -10.35 -2.27
CA HIS A 15 -16.59 -10.10 -2.41
C HIS A 15 -17.04 -10.13 -3.88
N PRO A 16 -18.04 -10.95 -4.25
CA PRO A 16 -18.48 -11.06 -5.64
C PRO A 16 -19.00 -9.75 -6.25
N HIS A 17 -19.49 -8.83 -5.41
CA HIS A 17 -20.01 -7.54 -5.85
C HIS A 17 -18.95 -6.41 -5.87
N LEU A 18 -17.69 -6.71 -5.50
CA LEU A 18 -16.57 -5.76 -5.47
C LEU A 18 -15.38 -6.25 -6.32
N GLN A 19 -15.69 -7.00 -7.38
CA GLN A 19 -14.64 -7.46 -8.28
C GLN A 19 -14.05 -6.29 -9.09
N ALA A 20 -12.87 -6.50 -9.64
CA ALA A 20 -12.08 -5.50 -10.36
C ALA A 20 -12.83 -4.81 -11.50
N TYR A 21 -13.79 -5.51 -12.13
CA TYR A 21 -14.55 -5.01 -13.27
C TYR A 21 -16.02 -4.73 -12.96
N ASN A 22 -16.39 -4.83 -11.68
CA ASN A 22 -17.71 -4.41 -11.18
C ASN A 22 -17.57 -3.96 -9.72
N GLY A 23 -18.40 -3.05 -9.25
CA GLY A 23 -18.46 -2.58 -7.87
C GLY A 23 -17.21 -1.87 -7.35
N TYR A 24 -16.01 -2.45 -7.49
CA TYR A 24 -14.76 -1.84 -7.04
C TYR A 24 -14.50 -0.49 -7.75
N PRO A 25 -14.43 -0.40 -9.09
CA PRO A 25 -14.20 0.88 -9.75
C PRO A 25 -15.33 1.88 -9.52
N GLU A 26 -16.58 1.42 -9.40
CA GLU A 26 -17.73 2.28 -9.09
C GLU A 26 -17.60 2.92 -7.71
N ASN A 27 -17.15 2.17 -6.72
CA ASN A 27 -16.87 2.71 -5.39
C ASN A 27 -15.74 3.75 -5.42
N LEU A 28 -14.65 3.46 -6.11
CA LEU A 28 -13.55 4.42 -6.26
C LEU A 28 -14.03 5.70 -6.98
N ARG A 29 -14.87 5.60 -8.00
CA ARG A 29 -15.49 6.77 -8.67
C ARG A 29 -16.25 7.62 -7.68
N ARG A 30 -17.07 6.99 -6.84
CA ARG A 30 -17.85 7.69 -5.83
C ARG A 30 -16.96 8.42 -4.84
N PHE A 31 -15.91 7.78 -4.31
CA PHE A 31 -14.96 8.43 -3.42
C PHE A 31 -14.26 9.62 -4.09
N ILE A 32 -13.80 9.46 -5.32
CA ILE A 32 -13.19 10.56 -6.08
C ILE A 32 -14.16 11.74 -6.23
N ALA A 33 -15.43 11.46 -6.56
CA ALA A 33 -16.45 12.51 -6.70
C ALA A 33 -16.73 13.23 -5.37
N GLU A 34 -16.83 12.49 -4.27
CA GLU A 34 -17.04 13.04 -2.93
C GLU A 34 -15.86 13.91 -2.46
N ILE A 35 -14.61 13.47 -2.72
CA ILE A 35 -13.39 14.23 -2.40
C ILE A 35 -13.37 15.53 -3.20
N ARG A 36 -13.61 15.48 -4.51
CA ARG A 36 -13.65 16.66 -5.38
C ARG A 36 -14.76 17.63 -4.98
N ALA A 37 -15.92 17.13 -4.55
CA ALA A 37 -17.01 17.97 -4.03
C ALA A 37 -16.62 18.76 -2.77
N LYS A 38 -15.65 18.24 -2.01
CA LYS A 38 -15.05 18.94 -0.84
C LYS A 38 -13.85 19.83 -1.22
N LYS A 39 -13.57 20.02 -2.50
CA LYS A 39 -12.43 20.78 -3.03
C LYS A 39 -11.07 20.21 -2.58
N ALA A 40 -11.03 18.92 -2.27
CA ALA A 40 -9.83 18.16 -2.02
C ALA A 40 -9.34 17.45 -3.30
N LEU A 41 -8.08 17.05 -3.31
CA LEU A 41 -7.41 16.43 -4.46
C LEU A 41 -7.23 14.93 -4.19
N PRO A 42 -7.93 14.05 -4.96
CA PRO A 42 -7.80 12.62 -4.79
C PRO A 42 -6.50 12.07 -5.41
N ILE A 43 -5.91 11.09 -4.77
CA ILE A 43 -4.81 10.29 -5.27
C ILE A 43 -5.23 8.83 -5.11
N LEU A 44 -5.17 8.05 -6.17
CA LEU A 44 -5.35 6.61 -6.09
C LEU A 44 -4.02 5.93 -5.76
N ALA A 45 -4.07 4.84 -5.00
CA ALA A 45 -2.97 3.93 -4.82
C ALA A 45 -3.43 2.51 -5.14
N THR A 46 -2.68 1.79 -5.95
CA THR A 46 -2.99 0.38 -6.23
C THR A 46 -2.83 -0.47 -4.96
N PRO A 47 -3.61 -1.55 -4.78
CA PRO A 47 -3.43 -2.45 -3.65
C PRO A 47 -2.03 -3.05 -3.69
N ILE A 48 -1.30 -2.98 -2.58
CA ILE A 48 0.08 -3.49 -2.50
C ILE A 48 0.12 -4.99 -2.74
N ALA A 49 1.14 -5.48 -3.45
CA ALA A 49 1.26 -6.89 -3.80
C ALA A 49 1.44 -7.78 -2.56
N ARG A 50 0.89 -9.00 -2.61
CA ARG A 50 1.04 -10.02 -1.57
C ARG A 50 2.24 -10.94 -1.88
N ASN A 51 2.88 -11.48 -0.87
CA ASN A 51 3.96 -12.45 -1.04
C ASN A 51 3.40 -13.87 -1.23
N VAL A 52 2.62 -14.08 -2.30
CA VAL A 52 1.99 -15.38 -2.59
C VAL A 52 2.67 -16.07 -3.75
N TRP A 53 2.97 -17.35 -3.57
CA TRP A 53 3.69 -18.16 -4.53
C TRP A 53 3.03 -19.53 -4.70
N THR A 54 3.05 -20.04 -5.92
CA THR A 54 2.57 -21.38 -6.27
C THR A 54 3.75 -22.24 -6.68
N GLU A 55 3.80 -23.46 -6.17
CA GLU A 55 4.80 -24.44 -6.56
C GLU A 55 4.15 -25.52 -7.41
N GLN A 56 4.65 -25.71 -8.63
CA GLN A 56 4.21 -26.76 -9.54
C GLN A 56 5.43 -27.45 -10.15
N ASN A 57 5.48 -28.77 -10.05
CA ASN A 57 6.58 -29.58 -10.59
C ASN A 57 7.98 -29.11 -10.13
N GLY A 58 8.11 -28.70 -8.88
CA GLY A 58 9.37 -28.17 -8.32
C GLY A 58 9.73 -26.76 -8.79
N LYS A 59 8.87 -26.09 -9.55
CA LYS A 59 9.04 -24.71 -9.96
C LYS A 59 8.18 -23.77 -9.12
N LEU A 60 8.82 -22.84 -8.44
CA LEU A 60 8.16 -21.77 -7.68
C LEU A 60 7.85 -20.59 -8.62
N THR A 61 6.60 -20.17 -8.64
CA THR A 61 6.12 -19.06 -9.47
C THR A 61 5.32 -18.08 -8.61
N TYR A 62 5.58 -16.79 -8.76
CA TYR A 62 4.79 -15.75 -8.09
C TYR A 62 3.34 -15.80 -8.57
N ASN A 63 2.41 -15.66 -7.62
CA ASN A 63 0.97 -15.67 -7.89
C ASN A 63 0.38 -14.30 -7.56
N ASP A 64 0.13 -13.51 -8.61
CA ASP A 64 -0.42 -12.17 -8.49
C ASP A 64 -1.94 -12.19 -8.29
N LEU A 65 -2.37 -12.18 -7.05
CA LEU A 65 -3.79 -12.22 -6.67
C LEU A 65 -4.51 -10.89 -6.84
N LEU A 66 -3.78 -9.77 -6.94
CA LEU A 66 -4.36 -8.42 -6.94
C LEU A 66 -4.22 -7.71 -8.29
N HIS A 67 -3.69 -8.41 -9.27
CA HIS A 67 -3.44 -7.87 -10.62
C HIS A 67 -4.65 -7.10 -11.18
N ASP A 68 -5.81 -7.75 -11.22
CA ASP A 68 -7.00 -7.15 -11.84
C ASP A 68 -7.47 -5.90 -11.11
N HIS A 69 -7.41 -5.88 -9.78
CA HIS A 69 -7.77 -4.70 -8.98
C HIS A 69 -6.75 -3.56 -9.18
N ALA A 70 -5.46 -3.86 -9.27
CA ALA A 70 -4.45 -2.87 -9.59
C ALA A 70 -4.67 -2.27 -10.98
N GLN A 71 -4.93 -3.10 -12.00
CA GLN A 71 -5.20 -2.63 -13.36
C GLN A 71 -6.48 -1.79 -13.43
N ALA A 72 -7.56 -2.19 -12.74
CA ALA A 72 -8.78 -1.41 -12.67
C ALA A 72 -8.57 -0.03 -12.02
N CYS A 73 -7.76 0.02 -10.96
CA CYS A 73 -7.36 1.26 -10.29
C CYS A 73 -6.60 2.20 -11.25
N ILE A 74 -5.61 1.67 -11.97
CA ILE A 74 -4.81 2.42 -12.96
C ILE A 74 -5.69 2.94 -14.10
N ALA A 75 -6.56 2.07 -14.65
CA ALA A 75 -7.48 2.44 -15.73
C ALA A 75 -8.42 3.59 -15.31
N LEU A 76 -8.94 3.51 -14.08
CA LEU A 76 -9.81 4.54 -13.53
C LEU A 76 -9.07 5.87 -13.30
N GLY A 77 -7.85 5.83 -12.79
CA GLY A 77 -7.03 7.03 -12.62
C GLY A 77 -6.78 7.74 -13.95
N LYS A 78 -6.46 6.98 -14.97
CA LYS A 78 -6.30 7.51 -16.34
C LYS A 78 -7.61 8.11 -16.88
N GLU A 79 -8.73 7.42 -16.71
CA GLU A 79 -10.04 7.87 -17.19
C GLU A 79 -10.46 9.19 -16.53
N LEU A 80 -10.26 9.30 -15.22
CA LEU A 80 -10.72 10.46 -14.43
C LEU A 80 -9.66 11.54 -14.26
N ASN A 81 -8.49 11.39 -14.88
CA ASN A 81 -7.33 12.27 -14.68
C ASN A 81 -7.01 12.45 -13.18
N VAL A 82 -6.83 11.31 -12.48
CA VAL A 82 -6.42 11.23 -11.07
C VAL A 82 -5.05 10.56 -11.02
N PRO A 83 -4.06 11.12 -10.32
CA PRO A 83 -2.76 10.46 -10.17
C PRO A 83 -2.92 9.12 -9.48
N VAL A 84 -2.12 8.14 -9.92
CA VAL A 84 -2.10 6.78 -9.36
C VAL A 84 -0.68 6.49 -8.89
N LEU A 85 -0.56 6.04 -7.65
CA LEU A 85 0.68 5.49 -7.10
C LEU A 85 0.64 3.98 -7.31
N ASP A 86 1.50 3.46 -8.17
CA ASP A 86 1.50 2.02 -8.48
C ASP A 86 2.32 1.22 -7.47
N LEU A 87 1.82 1.17 -6.24
CA LEU A 87 2.42 0.41 -5.14
C LEU A 87 2.41 -1.10 -5.41
N HIS A 88 1.47 -1.57 -6.23
CA HIS A 88 1.37 -2.97 -6.61
C HIS A 88 2.61 -3.41 -7.41
N GLN A 89 2.91 -2.68 -8.48
CA GLN A 89 4.04 -3.00 -9.35
C GLN A 89 5.36 -2.89 -8.58
N ALA A 90 5.55 -1.82 -7.82
CA ALA A 90 6.78 -1.61 -7.05
C ALA A 90 7.03 -2.73 -6.01
N ALA A 91 5.99 -3.13 -5.28
CA ALA A 91 6.10 -4.22 -4.32
C ALA A 91 6.30 -5.58 -4.99
N MET A 92 5.59 -5.86 -6.08
CA MET A 92 5.69 -7.10 -6.83
C MET A 92 7.10 -7.29 -7.39
N ASP A 93 7.68 -6.27 -8.00
CA ASP A 93 9.03 -6.32 -8.56
C ASP A 93 10.07 -6.65 -7.48
N GLU A 94 9.94 -6.06 -6.30
CA GLU A 94 10.83 -6.35 -5.19
C GLU A 94 10.63 -7.75 -4.62
N ILE A 95 9.39 -8.20 -4.45
CA ILE A 95 9.07 -9.57 -3.99
C ILE A 95 9.65 -10.61 -4.97
N ILE A 96 9.48 -10.40 -6.27
CA ILE A 96 10.01 -11.30 -7.30
C ILE A 96 11.55 -11.29 -7.28
N ARG A 97 12.17 -10.12 -7.18
CA ARG A 97 13.62 -9.95 -7.12
C ARG A 97 14.25 -10.65 -5.91
N LEU A 98 13.61 -10.54 -4.75
CA LEU A 98 14.08 -11.16 -3.50
C LEU A 98 13.74 -12.65 -3.42
N GLY A 99 12.65 -13.07 -4.05
CA GLY A 99 12.08 -14.40 -3.93
C GLY A 99 11.25 -14.58 -2.65
N ARG A 100 10.50 -15.69 -2.60
CA ARG A 100 9.51 -15.99 -1.55
C ARG A 100 10.03 -15.84 -0.13
N ASP A 101 11.20 -16.39 0.15
CA ASP A 101 11.67 -16.51 1.53
C ASP A 101 12.34 -15.24 2.04
N ALA A 102 13.10 -14.53 1.21
CA ALA A 102 13.72 -13.28 1.63
C ALA A 102 12.69 -12.13 1.76
N SER A 103 11.66 -12.10 0.93
CA SER A 103 10.60 -11.09 1.02
C SER A 103 9.68 -11.22 2.24
N LYS A 104 9.71 -12.37 2.95
CA LYS A 104 8.98 -12.53 4.23
C LYS A 104 9.37 -11.50 5.29
N ILE A 105 10.54 -10.88 5.16
CA ILE A 105 11.00 -9.83 6.08
C ILE A 105 10.04 -8.63 6.15
N TYR A 106 9.23 -8.41 5.11
CA TYR A 106 8.28 -7.31 5.03
C TYR A 106 6.90 -7.61 5.63
N TYR A 107 6.66 -8.84 6.04
CA TYR A 107 5.34 -9.31 6.49
C TYR A 107 5.39 -9.80 7.94
N HIS A 108 4.24 -9.85 8.59
CA HIS A 108 4.13 -10.51 9.89
C HIS A 108 4.48 -12.00 9.77
N GLN A 109 4.94 -12.58 10.87
CA GLN A 109 5.31 -13.99 10.90
C GLN A 109 4.11 -14.89 10.58
N GLY A 110 4.25 -15.72 9.55
CA GLY A 110 3.16 -16.60 9.09
C GLY A 110 2.14 -15.92 8.19
N ASP A 111 2.33 -14.66 7.88
CA ASP A 111 1.48 -13.88 7.00
C ASP A 111 2.22 -13.56 5.69
N TRP A 112 1.48 -13.36 4.62
CA TRP A 112 1.98 -12.97 3.28
C TRP A 112 1.19 -11.79 2.69
N THR A 113 0.32 -11.19 3.50
CA THR A 113 -0.58 -10.09 3.10
C THR A 113 -0.30 -8.83 3.91
N HIS A 114 -0.29 -8.96 5.25
CA HIS A 114 -0.17 -7.82 6.15
C HIS A 114 1.30 -7.50 6.40
N THR A 115 1.67 -6.27 6.08
CA THR A 115 3.04 -5.81 6.28
C THR A 115 3.31 -5.53 7.76
N ASN A 116 4.49 -5.91 8.22
CA ASN A 116 5.01 -5.45 9.51
C ASN A 116 5.55 -4.01 9.41
N ASP A 117 6.08 -3.45 10.49
CA ASP A 117 6.62 -2.08 10.51
C ASP A 117 7.69 -1.85 9.43
N TYR A 118 8.53 -2.86 9.19
CA TYR A 118 9.56 -2.81 8.17
C TYR A 118 8.97 -2.75 6.76
N GLY A 119 7.99 -3.59 6.47
CA GLY A 119 7.26 -3.57 5.20
C GLY A 119 6.46 -2.28 5.02
N ALA A 120 5.89 -1.72 6.10
CA ALA A 120 5.19 -0.44 6.04
C ALA A 120 6.12 0.72 5.66
N VAL A 121 7.32 0.79 6.24
CA VAL A 121 8.36 1.77 5.86
C VAL A 121 8.76 1.60 4.40
N ARG A 122 8.90 0.35 3.94
CA ARG A 122 9.24 0.07 2.55
C ARG A 122 8.12 0.50 1.59
N ALA A 123 6.86 0.22 1.93
CA ALA A 123 5.70 0.66 1.16
C ALA A 123 5.60 2.19 1.07
N ALA A 124 5.95 2.89 2.15
CA ALA A 124 6.04 4.33 2.16
C ALA A 124 7.12 4.87 1.21
N GLY A 125 8.24 4.17 1.10
CA GLY A 125 9.28 4.46 0.10
C GLY A 125 8.73 4.38 -1.32
N TYR A 126 7.98 3.32 -1.65
CA TYR A 126 7.32 3.21 -2.96
C TYR A 126 6.37 4.38 -3.22
N ALA A 127 5.53 4.73 -2.23
CA ALA A 127 4.61 5.84 -2.39
C ALA A 127 5.33 7.18 -2.63
N ALA A 128 6.45 7.40 -1.96
CA ALA A 128 7.26 8.60 -2.14
C ALA A 128 7.91 8.65 -3.54
N ASP A 129 8.41 7.52 -4.03
CA ASP A 129 9.02 7.42 -5.35
C ASP A 129 7.96 7.63 -6.45
N GLU A 130 6.78 7.01 -6.30
CA GLU A 130 5.65 7.21 -7.21
C GLU A 130 5.18 8.68 -7.22
N LEU A 131 5.06 9.33 -6.07
CA LEU A 131 4.73 10.76 -6.01
C LEU A 131 5.75 11.62 -6.74
N ARG A 132 7.06 11.36 -6.57
CA ARG A 132 8.11 12.09 -7.29
C ARG A 132 8.01 11.87 -8.79
N SER A 133 7.64 10.67 -9.23
CA SER A 133 7.53 10.31 -10.65
C SER A 133 6.37 11.00 -11.36
N LEU A 134 5.36 11.50 -10.64
CA LEU A 134 4.24 12.26 -11.23
C LEU A 134 4.73 13.52 -11.95
N GLY A 135 5.79 14.16 -11.45
CA GLY A 135 6.40 15.33 -12.09
C GLY A 135 5.38 16.43 -12.36
N GLU A 136 5.49 17.06 -13.53
CA GLU A 136 4.61 18.17 -13.98
C GLU A 136 3.30 17.68 -14.62
N ALA A 137 3.08 16.36 -14.72
CA ALA A 137 1.86 15.82 -15.32
C ALA A 137 0.59 16.18 -14.53
N PHE A 138 0.76 16.48 -13.24
CA PHE A 138 -0.32 16.86 -12.33
C PHE A 138 0.00 18.17 -11.59
N PRO A 139 -0.19 19.34 -12.23
CA PRO A 139 0.23 20.63 -11.67
C PRO A 139 -0.37 20.96 -10.29
N ASP A 140 -1.62 20.57 -10.06
CA ASP A 140 -2.32 20.82 -8.78
C ASP A 140 -1.68 20.06 -7.61
N TYR A 141 -0.86 19.05 -7.89
CA TYR A 141 -0.18 18.20 -6.90
C TYR A 141 1.28 18.62 -6.65
N LEU A 142 1.78 19.61 -7.38
CA LEU A 142 3.17 20.08 -7.23
C LEU A 142 3.56 20.43 -5.78
N PRO A 143 2.71 21.06 -4.95
CA PRO A 143 3.07 21.34 -3.56
C PRO A 143 3.36 20.06 -2.76
N LEU A 144 2.57 18.99 -2.97
CA LEU A 144 2.81 17.70 -2.35
C LEU A 144 4.09 17.05 -2.87
N ILE A 145 4.29 17.04 -4.19
CA ILE A 145 5.47 16.46 -4.85
C ILE A 145 6.74 17.16 -4.37
N GLN A 146 6.73 18.48 -4.28
CA GLN A 146 7.87 19.27 -3.77
C GLN A 146 8.17 18.95 -2.31
N THR A 147 7.15 18.82 -1.47
CA THR A 147 7.29 18.45 -0.07
C THR A 147 7.96 17.08 0.07
N VAL A 148 7.48 16.07 -0.66
CA VAL A 148 8.05 14.71 -0.64
C VAL A 148 9.47 14.70 -1.22
N SER A 149 9.76 15.53 -2.20
CA SER A 149 11.09 15.64 -2.83
C SER A 149 12.09 16.33 -1.92
N ALA A 150 11.66 17.31 -1.13
CA ALA A 150 12.52 18.01 -0.18
C ALA A 150 12.88 17.16 1.05
N SER A 151 12.01 16.20 1.43
CA SER A 151 12.28 15.22 2.48
C SER A 151 13.21 14.11 1.97
N SER A 152 14.44 14.43 1.60
CA SER A 152 15.36 13.56 0.86
C SER A 152 15.98 12.43 1.70
N GLU A 153 15.55 12.26 2.93
CA GLU A 153 16.06 11.20 3.79
C GLU A 153 14.94 10.35 4.32
N PRO A 154 14.59 9.47 4.69
CA PRO A 154 14.76 8.21 5.37
C PRO A 154 14.24 6.97 4.59
N TRP A 155 13.91 7.10 3.34
CA TRP A 155 13.28 6.02 2.57
C TRP A 155 14.30 5.00 2.02
N LYS A 156 15.56 5.08 2.44
CA LYS A 156 16.58 4.11 2.04
C LYS A 156 16.33 2.78 2.76
N PRO A 157 16.25 1.67 2.02
CA PRO A 157 16.08 0.33 2.60
C PRO A 157 17.12 0.01 3.68
N GLU A 158 18.33 0.55 3.55
CA GLU A 158 19.41 0.38 4.51
C GLU A 158 19.13 1.04 5.87
N ALA A 159 18.45 2.19 5.89
CA ALA A 159 18.05 2.83 7.14
C ALA A 159 17.01 2.01 7.90
N ALA A 160 16.12 1.34 7.18
CA ALA A 160 15.14 0.44 7.77
C ALA A 160 15.78 -0.85 8.32
N LEU A 161 16.89 -1.32 7.75
CA LEU A 161 17.68 -2.44 8.28
C LEU A 161 18.33 -2.14 9.63
N LEU A 162 18.53 -0.85 9.94
CA LEU A 162 19.10 -0.37 11.21
C LEU A 162 18.05 -0.19 12.31
N LEU A 163 16.77 -0.22 11.97
CA LEU A 163 15.71 -0.38 12.96
C LEU A 163 15.88 -1.76 13.57
N GLU A 164 16.38 -1.81 14.79
CA GLU A 164 16.59 -3.05 15.54
C GLU A 164 15.40 -3.98 15.36
N LYS A 165 15.68 -5.24 15.04
CA LYS A 165 14.65 -6.29 14.98
C LYS A 165 13.72 -6.08 16.16
N PRO A 166 12.44 -5.84 15.96
CA PRO A 166 11.54 -5.75 17.09
C PRO A 166 11.63 -7.06 17.86
N ALA A 167 12.20 -6.99 19.06
CA ALA A 167 12.41 -8.13 19.95
C ALA A 167 11.07 -8.71 20.48
N ARG A 168 9.96 -8.52 19.79
CA ARG A 168 8.62 -8.83 20.26
C ARG A 168 7.71 -9.47 19.21
N LEU A 169 8.09 -10.61 18.70
CA LEU A 169 7.11 -11.54 18.15
C LEU A 169 7.46 -12.99 18.52
N ALA A 170 8.15 -13.18 19.62
CA ALA A 170 8.19 -14.47 20.29
C ALA A 170 6.92 -14.59 21.14
N GLY A 171 5.82 -15.06 20.58
CA GLY A 171 4.66 -15.32 21.41
C GLY A 171 3.31 -15.49 20.76
N VAL A 172 3.16 -15.39 19.47
CA VAL A 172 1.90 -15.80 18.83
C VAL A 172 2.03 -17.24 18.34
N LYS A 173 1.66 -18.16 19.22
CA LYS A 173 1.28 -19.52 18.84
C LYS A 173 -0.23 -19.49 18.63
N ASP A 174 -0.69 -19.69 17.41
CA ASP A 174 -1.88 -20.49 17.19
C ASP A 174 -1.88 -21.13 15.80
N PRO A 175 -1.67 -22.42 15.73
CA PRO A 175 -1.83 -23.19 14.49
C PRO A 175 -3.28 -23.59 14.19
N ASN A 176 -4.27 -23.19 15.02
CA ASN A 176 -5.66 -23.64 14.91
C ASN A 176 -6.70 -22.53 15.10
N GLY A 177 -6.37 -21.29 14.75
CA GLY A 177 -7.35 -20.18 14.83
C GLY A 177 -8.61 -20.44 14.02
N THR A 178 -9.78 -20.20 14.62
CA THR A 178 -11.07 -20.33 13.97
C THR A 178 -11.27 -19.18 12.96
N GLU A 179 -12.15 -19.34 11.96
CA GLU A 179 -12.44 -18.30 10.96
C GLU A 179 -12.86 -16.95 11.57
N GLU A 180 -13.49 -16.97 12.77
CA GLU A 180 -13.87 -15.76 13.49
C GLU A 180 -12.66 -15.02 14.10
N GLU A 181 -11.66 -15.75 14.59
CA GLU A 181 -10.41 -15.16 15.10
C GLU A 181 -9.57 -14.58 13.95
N THR A 182 -9.58 -15.22 12.79
CA THR A 182 -8.92 -14.71 11.59
C THR A 182 -9.57 -13.40 11.13
N ALA A 183 -10.89 -13.30 11.15
CA ALA A 183 -11.62 -12.08 10.82
C ALA A 183 -11.37 -10.93 11.81
N ALA A 184 -11.24 -11.23 13.10
CA ALA A 184 -10.89 -10.26 14.12
C ALA A 184 -9.43 -9.78 14.01
N GLN A 185 -8.51 -10.67 13.65
CA GLN A 185 -7.11 -10.36 13.38
C GLN A 185 -6.95 -9.55 12.10
N ASP A 186 -7.69 -9.87 11.03
CA ASP A 186 -7.77 -9.08 9.80
C ASP A 186 -8.26 -7.66 10.08
N HIS A 187 -9.27 -7.50 10.93
CA HIS A 187 -9.82 -6.18 11.29
C HIS A 187 -8.85 -5.35 12.14
N GLN A 188 -8.09 -6.01 13.03
CA GLN A 188 -7.06 -5.34 13.83
C GLN A 188 -5.85 -4.98 12.96
N ALA A 189 -5.43 -5.87 12.06
CA ALA A 189 -4.33 -5.60 11.12
C ALA A 189 -4.68 -4.50 10.10
N GLU A 190 -5.95 -4.42 9.66
CA GLU A 190 -6.44 -3.30 8.84
C GLU A 190 -6.38 -1.97 9.59
N LYS A 191 -6.73 -1.98 10.87
CA LYS A 191 -6.64 -0.81 11.74
C LYS A 191 -5.20 -0.40 11.96
N ASP A 192 -4.32 -1.36 12.25
CA ASP A 192 -2.90 -1.13 12.49
C ASP A 192 -2.17 -0.68 11.20
N GLY A 193 -2.53 -1.22 10.04
CA GLY A 193 -2.04 -0.78 8.73
C GLY A 193 -2.56 0.60 8.34
N GLY A 194 -3.83 0.89 8.61
CA GLY A 194 -4.41 2.22 8.44
C GLY A 194 -3.76 3.24 9.39
N ASP A 195 -3.49 2.84 10.62
CA ASP A 195 -2.78 3.66 11.61
C ASP A 195 -1.30 3.88 11.22
N ALA A 196 -0.62 2.90 10.60
CA ALA A 196 0.75 3.06 10.12
C ALA A 196 0.83 4.05 8.95
N LEU A 197 -0.11 3.98 8.01
CA LEU A 197 -0.23 4.95 6.92
C LEU A 197 -0.61 6.33 7.45
N ALA A 198 -1.53 6.41 8.42
CA ALA A 198 -1.91 7.67 9.07
C ALA A 198 -0.75 8.28 9.87
N ARG A 199 0.04 7.48 10.57
CA ARG A 199 1.26 7.92 11.27
C ARG A 199 2.33 8.39 10.30
N LEU A 200 2.46 7.73 9.14
CA LEU A 200 3.36 8.14 8.10
C LEU A 200 2.94 9.49 7.50
N LEU A 201 1.66 9.65 7.17
CA LEU A 201 1.10 10.91 6.71
C LEU A 201 1.23 12.00 7.78
N ALA A 202 1.03 11.67 9.06
CA ALA A 202 1.24 12.58 10.18
C ALA A 202 2.73 12.92 10.38
N ALA A 203 3.64 11.98 10.18
CA ALA A 203 5.08 12.23 10.22
C ALA A 203 5.54 13.12 9.05
N VAL A 204 5.00 12.90 7.87
CA VAL A 204 5.20 13.78 6.70
C VAL A 204 4.63 15.17 6.97
N GLN A 205 3.42 15.29 7.55
CA GLN A 205 2.82 16.55 7.94
C GLN A 205 3.59 17.27 9.05
N SER A 206 4.09 16.54 10.05
CA SER A 206 4.91 17.11 11.14
C SER A 206 6.27 17.58 10.65
N ALA A 207 6.89 16.88 9.73
CA ALA A 207 8.12 17.32 9.08
C ALA A 207 7.90 18.58 8.22
N CYS A 208 6.69 18.76 7.67
CA CYS A 208 6.31 19.94 6.90
C CYS A 208 5.84 21.12 7.77
N GLY A 209 5.29 20.84 8.96
CA GLY A 209 4.69 21.86 9.85
C GLY A 209 5.69 22.61 10.74
N GLN A 210 6.97 22.33 10.68
CA GLN A 210 8.01 23.05 11.42
C GLN A 210 8.66 24.20 10.61
N SER A 211 8.05 24.58 9.49
CA SER A 211 8.46 25.72 8.67
C SER A 211 7.33 26.74 8.57
N VAL A 212 6.96 27.36 9.68
CA VAL A 212 6.27 28.67 9.71
C VAL A 212 6.84 29.47 10.86
#